data_42e9ddcd39b4c623da49d51961348c44
#
_entry.id   42e9ddcd39b4c623da49d51961348c44
#
_cell.length_a   1.000
_cell.length_b   1.000
_cell.length_c   1.000
_cell.angle_alpha   90.00
_cell.angle_beta   90.00
_cell.angle_gamma   90.00
#
_symmetry.space_group_name_H-M   'P 1'
#
loop_
_entity.id
_entity.type
_entity.pdbx_description
1 polymer ?
#
loop_
_entity_poly.entity_id
_entity_poly.type
_entity_poly.pdbx_seq_one_letter_code
_entity_poly.pdbx_strand_id
1 'polypeptide(L)'
;MQTVTLYQRDKMEDKYMAIIKPFVAVRPDAKVADRVAALPYDVYNRAEASKEVEREPLSFLKIDRAETQFPDSVDTYAPEVYDKAKEIFEDMVSDGIYITDSDECYYIYSLVMDGRRQTGIAACASVDDYMNNVIKKHENTREEKEQDRIRHVDTLSAQTGPIFLAYRSKKEINDIVSRVMEQDKPLYDFTAVDGITHTVWKIAEKSDVENIKKAFENIGEIYIADGHHRAASAVNVGLKRRKENPGYEGTEEFNYFLSVLFPDDQLMIMDYNRSVRDLNGLTEDEFMKKIEEHFDIESLEEAKHPDKKGKVSMYLSGKWYMLTAKEELLNITD
;
A
#
# COMPACT_ATOMS: atom_id res chain seq x y z
N MET A 1 23.15 43.69 5.32
CA MET A 1 23.81 42.47 5.84
C MET A 1 23.09 42.09 7.13
N GLN A 2 22.11 41.21 7.05
CA GLN A 2 21.47 40.60 8.20
C GLN A 2 21.92 39.13 8.24
N THR A 3 22.60 38.78 9.27
CA THR A 3 23.16 37.46 9.54
C THR A 3 22.02 36.52 9.90
N VAL A 4 21.78 35.52 9.07
CA VAL A 4 20.87 34.42 9.40
C VAL A 4 21.63 33.47 10.34
N THR A 5 21.22 33.48 11.60
CA THR A 5 21.76 32.54 12.62
C THR A 5 21.12 31.17 12.35
N LEU A 6 21.87 30.27 11.77
CA LEU A 6 21.56 28.85 11.71
C LEU A 6 21.60 28.31 13.15
N TYR A 7 20.45 27.93 13.69
CA TYR A 7 20.39 27.12 14.90
C TYR A 7 21.04 25.76 14.58
N GLN A 8 22.25 25.55 15.10
CA GLN A 8 22.82 24.22 15.24
C GLN A 8 21.95 23.47 16.27
N ARG A 9 21.12 22.53 15.78
CA ARG A 9 20.54 21.50 16.64
C ARG A 9 21.71 20.63 17.13
N ASP A 10 21.89 20.59 18.45
CA ASP A 10 22.77 19.64 19.09
C ASP A 10 22.42 18.21 18.64
N LYS A 11 23.46 17.43 18.34
CA LYS A 11 23.39 16.00 18.09
C LYS A 11 23.02 15.24 19.40
N MET A 12 21.77 15.35 19.82
CA MET A 12 21.13 14.24 20.50
C MET A 12 20.69 13.27 19.41
N GLU A 13 20.88 11.99 19.62
CA GLU A 13 20.27 10.94 18.78
C GLU A 13 18.76 11.16 18.83
N ASP A 14 18.23 11.96 17.90
CA ASP A 14 16.80 12.09 17.66
C ASP A 14 16.33 10.69 17.21
N LYS A 15 15.84 9.93 18.17
CA LYS A 15 15.21 8.66 17.92
C LYS A 15 13.99 8.97 17.05
N TYR A 16 14.13 8.74 15.74
CA TYR A 16 13.03 8.90 14.81
C TYR A 16 11.85 8.07 15.31
N MET A 17 10.69 8.69 15.43
CA MET A 17 9.45 8.08 15.90
C MET A 17 8.47 8.04 14.73
N ALA A 18 7.86 6.89 14.47
CA ALA A 18 6.85 6.80 13.46
C ALA A 18 5.54 7.43 13.96
N ILE A 19 4.99 8.36 13.19
CA ILE A 19 3.77 9.09 13.53
C ILE A 19 2.61 8.54 12.71
N ILE A 20 1.62 8.00 13.42
CA ILE A 20 0.33 7.66 12.84
C ILE A 20 -0.80 8.44 13.53
N LYS A 21 -1.85 8.73 12.77
CA LYS A 21 -3.02 9.49 13.23
C LYS A 21 -4.30 8.66 13.02
N PRO A 22 -5.23 8.63 14.01
CA PRO A 22 -6.60 8.19 13.76
C PRO A 22 -7.27 9.18 12.80
N PHE A 23 -8.33 8.79 12.15
CA PHE A 23 -9.00 9.61 11.15
C PHE A 23 -10.51 9.44 11.16
N VAL A 24 -11.21 10.46 10.68
CA VAL A 24 -12.65 10.40 10.39
C VAL A 24 -12.81 9.75 9.02
N ALA A 25 -13.26 8.49 8.99
CA ALA A 25 -13.38 7.75 7.75
C ALA A 25 -14.64 8.14 6.97
N VAL A 26 -14.49 8.31 5.66
CA VAL A 26 -15.57 8.18 4.69
C VAL A 26 -15.49 6.75 4.17
N ARG A 27 -16.49 5.93 4.47
CA ARG A 27 -16.47 4.49 4.26
C ARG A 27 -17.82 3.95 3.81
N PRO A 28 -17.89 2.77 3.15
CA PRO A 28 -19.16 2.19 2.72
C PRO A 28 -20.11 1.96 3.91
N ASP A 29 -21.42 2.11 3.69
CA ASP A 29 -22.41 1.55 4.62
C ASP A 29 -22.24 0.03 4.70
N ALA A 30 -22.40 -0.53 5.90
CA ALA A 30 -22.20 -1.97 6.13
C ALA A 30 -23.08 -2.88 5.26
N LYS A 31 -24.23 -2.38 4.80
CA LYS A 31 -25.17 -3.13 3.96
C LYS A 31 -24.70 -3.34 2.52
N VAL A 32 -23.71 -2.57 2.08
CA VAL A 32 -23.23 -2.56 0.70
C VAL A 32 -21.71 -2.69 0.61
N ALA A 33 -21.02 -2.87 1.72
CA ALA A 33 -19.57 -2.90 1.76
C ALA A 33 -18.95 -3.98 0.87
N ASP A 34 -19.55 -5.16 0.78
CA ASP A 34 -19.16 -6.27 -0.08
C ASP A 34 -19.30 -5.94 -1.58
N ARG A 35 -20.27 -5.09 -1.93
CA ARG A 35 -20.51 -4.63 -3.31
C ARG A 35 -19.61 -3.46 -3.71
N VAL A 36 -19.22 -2.65 -2.74
CA VAL A 36 -18.30 -1.51 -2.95
C VAL A 36 -16.86 -1.98 -3.05
N ALA A 37 -16.49 -3.01 -2.30
CA ALA A 37 -15.13 -3.54 -2.29
C ALA A 37 -14.67 -3.94 -3.69
N ALA A 38 -13.47 -3.49 -4.08
CA ALA A 38 -12.88 -3.75 -5.38
C ALA A 38 -11.42 -4.18 -5.23
N LEU A 39 -10.92 -4.94 -6.19
CA LEU A 39 -9.50 -5.19 -6.32
C LEU A 39 -8.77 -3.87 -6.69
N PRO A 40 -7.45 -3.78 -6.48
CA PRO A 40 -6.67 -2.61 -6.85
C PRO A 40 -6.87 -2.24 -8.34
N TYR A 41 -6.92 -0.94 -8.61
CA TYR A 41 -7.24 -0.40 -9.95
C TYR A 41 -6.27 -0.87 -11.05
N ASP A 42 -5.05 -1.21 -10.70
CA ASP A 42 -3.96 -1.57 -11.61
C ASP A 42 -3.92 -3.06 -12.00
N VAL A 43 -4.80 -3.89 -11.42
CA VAL A 43 -4.97 -5.29 -11.84
C VAL A 43 -5.90 -5.45 -13.05
N TYR A 44 -6.59 -4.38 -13.46
CA TYR A 44 -7.51 -4.39 -14.59
C TYR A 44 -6.98 -3.57 -15.77
N ASN A 45 -7.11 -4.07 -17.00
CA ASN A 45 -7.10 -3.21 -18.16
C ASN A 45 -8.46 -2.49 -18.32
N ARG A 46 -8.57 -1.51 -19.24
CA ARG A 46 -9.79 -0.72 -19.40
C ARG A 46 -11.03 -1.57 -19.70
N ALA A 47 -10.91 -2.54 -20.60
CA ALA A 47 -12.05 -3.39 -20.99
C ALA A 47 -12.51 -4.30 -19.84
N GLU A 48 -11.57 -4.81 -19.05
CA GLU A 48 -11.86 -5.60 -17.84
C GLU A 48 -12.52 -4.73 -16.76
N ALA A 49 -11.99 -3.52 -16.53
CA ALA A 49 -12.58 -2.57 -15.59
C ALA A 49 -14.02 -2.18 -15.98
N SER A 50 -14.29 -1.94 -17.28
CA SER A 50 -15.64 -1.63 -17.77
C SER A 50 -16.62 -2.77 -17.49
N LYS A 51 -16.23 -4.01 -17.76
CA LYS A 51 -17.07 -5.19 -17.46
C LYS A 51 -17.35 -5.35 -15.96
N GLU A 52 -16.34 -5.08 -15.13
CA GLU A 52 -16.49 -5.17 -13.68
C GLU A 52 -17.46 -4.10 -13.14
N VAL A 53 -17.34 -2.87 -13.61
CA VAL A 53 -18.24 -1.77 -13.26
C VAL A 53 -19.67 -1.99 -13.78
N GLU A 54 -19.84 -2.61 -14.97
CA GLU A 54 -21.15 -3.02 -15.48
C GLU A 54 -21.77 -4.12 -14.61
N ARG A 55 -20.96 -5.10 -14.15
CA ARG A 55 -21.39 -6.19 -13.29
C ARG A 55 -21.82 -5.71 -11.91
N GLU A 56 -21.04 -4.80 -11.31
CA GLU A 56 -21.29 -4.23 -9.98
C GLU A 56 -21.21 -2.69 -10.03
N PRO A 57 -22.34 -2.01 -10.22
CA PRO A 57 -22.39 -0.55 -10.35
C PRO A 57 -21.99 0.22 -9.09
N LEU A 58 -21.95 -0.43 -7.93
CA LEU A 58 -21.47 0.17 -6.67
C LEU A 58 -19.97 -0.02 -6.45
N SER A 59 -19.28 -0.79 -7.29
CA SER A 59 -17.85 -1.06 -7.15
C SER A 59 -17.04 0.23 -7.06
N PHE A 60 -16.13 0.30 -6.10
CA PHE A 60 -15.17 1.41 -5.95
C PHE A 60 -14.30 1.61 -7.19
N LEU A 61 -14.13 0.56 -7.98
CA LEU A 61 -13.42 0.62 -9.25
C LEU A 61 -13.98 1.71 -10.19
N LYS A 62 -15.27 2.02 -10.09
CA LYS A 62 -15.92 3.08 -10.85
C LYS A 62 -15.35 4.48 -10.54
N ILE A 63 -14.80 4.69 -9.35
CA ILE A 63 -14.12 5.92 -8.94
C ILE A 63 -12.65 5.87 -9.38
N ASP A 64 -11.95 4.78 -9.09
CA ASP A 64 -10.52 4.65 -9.40
C ASP A 64 -10.24 4.51 -10.90
N ARG A 65 -11.19 4.02 -11.69
CA ARG A 65 -11.16 3.81 -13.15
C ARG A 65 -12.33 4.53 -13.83
N ALA A 66 -12.48 5.85 -13.55
CA ALA A 66 -13.61 6.65 -14.02
C ALA A 66 -13.67 6.78 -15.56
N GLU A 67 -12.58 6.49 -16.28
CA GLU A 67 -12.59 6.39 -17.75
C GLU A 67 -13.53 5.30 -18.26
N THR A 68 -13.95 4.35 -17.41
CA THR A 68 -15.00 3.36 -17.75
C THR A 68 -16.37 3.98 -18.03
N GLN A 69 -16.57 5.24 -17.62
CA GLN A 69 -17.80 6.00 -17.86
C GLN A 69 -17.80 6.75 -19.21
N PHE A 70 -16.72 6.63 -19.98
CA PHE A 70 -16.53 7.34 -21.25
C PHE A 70 -16.31 6.34 -22.41
N PRO A 71 -16.62 6.75 -23.66
CA PRO A 71 -16.21 5.98 -24.83
C PRO A 71 -14.71 5.75 -24.90
N ASP A 72 -14.27 4.66 -25.53
CA ASP A 72 -12.85 4.29 -25.65
C ASP A 72 -11.97 5.35 -26.34
N SER A 73 -12.60 6.28 -27.09
CA SER A 73 -11.91 7.40 -27.71
C SER A 73 -11.44 8.48 -26.75
N VAL A 74 -11.95 8.50 -25.51
CA VAL A 74 -11.52 9.45 -24.49
C VAL A 74 -10.24 8.93 -23.83
N ASP A 75 -9.23 9.81 -23.76
CA ASP A 75 -7.97 9.50 -23.07
C ASP A 75 -8.22 9.21 -21.59
N THR A 76 -7.65 8.13 -21.10
CA THR A 76 -7.73 7.71 -19.69
C THR A 76 -7.26 8.81 -18.72
N TYR A 77 -6.35 9.66 -19.16
CA TYR A 77 -5.75 10.74 -18.36
C TYR A 77 -6.33 12.12 -18.67
N ALA A 78 -7.45 12.19 -19.38
CA ALA A 78 -8.12 13.45 -19.67
C ALA A 78 -8.69 14.10 -18.38
N PRO A 79 -8.66 15.43 -18.25
CA PRO A 79 -9.15 16.13 -17.05
C PRO A 79 -10.58 15.74 -16.66
N GLU A 80 -11.47 15.58 -17.63
CA GLU A 80 -12.86 15.17 -17.40
C GLU A 80 -13.04 13.81 -16.76
N VAL A 81 -12.03 12.92 -16.85
CA VAL A 81 -12.05 11.61 -16.19
C VAL A 81 -11.88 11.80 -14.68
N TYR A 82 -10.99 12.67 -14.23
CA TYR A 82 -10.80 12.97 -12.81
C TYR A 82 -12.01 13.74 -12.23
N ASP A 83 -12.57 14.66 -13.00
CA ASP A 83 -13.79 15.37 -12.61
C ASP A 83 -14.96 14.40 -12.44
N LYS A 84 -15.06 13.39 -13.32
CA LYS A 84 -16.08 12.32 -13.23
C LYS A 84 -15.85 11.42 -12.03
N ALA A 85 -14.61 11.09 -11.69
CA ALA A 85 -14.28 10.34 -10.48
C ALA A 85 -14.77 11.08 -9.22
N LYS A 86 -14.55 12.39 -9.17
CA LYS A 86 -15.04 13.25 -8.08
C LYS A 86 -16.56 13.27 -8.01
N GLU A 87 -17.24 13.51 -9.14
CA GLU A 87 -18.70 13.50 -9.23
C GLU A 87 -19.28 12.18 -8.69
N ILE A 88 -18.76 11.03 -9.15
CA ILE A 88 -19.22 9.71 -8.69
C ILE A 88 -19.01 9.54 -7.18
N PHE A 89 -17.85 9.96 -6.66
CA PHE A 89 -17.58 9.86 -5.23
C PHE A 89 -18.55 10.73 -4.41
N GLU A 90 -18.79 11.98 -4.82
CA GLU A 90 -19.73 12.90 -4.16
C GLU A 90 -21.18 12.37 -4.24
N ASP A 91 -21.60 11.81 -5.37
CA ASP A 91 -22.91 11.18 -5.54
C ASP A 91 -23.05 9.98 -4.58
N MET A 92 -22.06 9.10 -4.51
CA MET A 92 -22.11 7.94 -3.62
C MET A 92 -22.16 8.32 -2.13
N VAL A 93 -21.54 9.43 -1.74
CA VAL A 93 -21.67 10.00 -0.38
C VAL A 93 -23.08 10.58 -0.19
N SER A 94 -23.59 11.34 -1.15
CA SER A 94 -24.93 11.93 -1.11
C SER A 94 -26.04 10.89 -1.03
N ASP A 95 -25.87 9.78 -1.73
CA ASP A 95 -26.82 8.66 -1.77
C ASP A 95 -26.73 7.75 -0.53
N GLY A 96 -25.78 8.01 0.36
CA GLY A 96 -25.58 7.20 1.57
C GLY A 96 -24.93 5.84 1.33
N ILE A 97 -24.37 5.62 0.15
CA ILE A 97 -23.51 4.44 -0.15
C ILE A 97 -22.24 4.54 0.69
N TYR A 98 -21.67 5.74 0.79
CA TYR A 98 -20.62 6.08 1.74
C TYR A 98 -21.18 6.90 2.89
N ILE A 99 -20.73 6.58 4.09
CA ILE A 99 -21.07 7.31 5.31
C ILE A 99 -19.81 7.89 5.93
N THR A 100 -19.93 9.03 6.56
CA THR A 100 -18.83 9.67 7.30
C THR A 100 -18.97 9.32 8.78
N ASP A 101 -17.91 8.80 9.39
CA ASP A 101 -17.89 8.55 10.82
C ASP A 101 -17.89 9.86 11.61
N SER A 102 -18.38 9.82 12.86
CA SER A 102 -18.49 11.01 13.73
C SER A 102 -17.18 11.38 14.42
N ASP A 103 -16.29 10.40 14.60
CA ASP A 103 -15.11 10.53 15.43
C ASP A 103 -13.86 9.98 14.73
N GLU A 104 -12.69 10.51 15.10
CA GLU A 104 -11.41 9.97 14.67
C GLU A 104 -11.15 8.61 15.32
N CYS A 105 -10.91 7.60 14.51
CA CYS A 105 -10.71 6.21 14.94
C CYS A 105 -9.58 5.55 14.18
N TYR A 106 -9.05 4.46 14.73
CA TYR A 106 -8.33 3.45 13.97
C TYR A 106 -9.28 2.33 13.56
N TYR A 107 -8.88 1.55 12.55
CA TYR A 107 -9.64 0.36 12.15
C TYR A 107 -8.70 -0.83 12.09
N ILE A 108 -9.16 -1.96 12.60
CA ILE A 108 -8.48 -3.24 12.38
C ILE A 108 -8.97 -3.78 11.05
N TYR A 109 -8.04 -4.14 10.18
CA TYR A 109 -8.32 -4.78 8.90
C TYR A 109 -7.67 -6.15 8.86
N SER A 110 -8.48 -7.19 8.78
CA SER A 110 -8.05 -8.58 8.75
C SER A 110 -8.42 -9.22 7.43
N LEU A 111 -7.46 -9.89 6.82
CA LEU A 111 -7.57 -10.66 5.60
C LEU A 111 -7.35 -12.14 5.90
N VAL A 112 -8.15 -13.02 5.30
CA VAL A 112 -7.90 -14.47 5.31
C VAL A 112 -7.83 -14.97 3.87
N MET A 113 -6.66 -15.48 3.48
CA MET A 113 -6.39 -16.10 2.20
C MET A 113 -5.82 -17.50 2.42
N ASP A 114 -6.42 -18.52 1.82
CA ASP A 114 -6.02 -19.93 1.96
C ASP A 114 -5.85 -20.39 3.43
N GLY A 115 -6.75 -19.93 4.30
CA GLY A 115 -6.73 -20.22 5.73
C GLY A 115 -5.71 -19.43 6.55
N ARG A 116 -4.84 -18.64 5.91
CA ARG A 116 -3.88 -17.78 6.58
C ARG A 116 -4.46 -16.39 6.83
N ARG A 117 -4.45 -15.98 8.10
CA ARG A 117 -4.90 -14.64 8.53
C ARG A 117 -3.72 -13.66 8.56
N GLN A 118 -3.99 -12.44 8.13
CA GLN A 118 -3.11 -11.28 8.23
C GLN A 118 -3.93 -10.10 8.72
N THR A 119 -3.50 -9.46 9.80
CA THR A 119 -4.25 -8.38 10.47
C THR A 119 -3.38 -7.15 10.64
N GLY A 120 -3.89 -6.00 10.21
CA GLY A 120 -3.23 -4.70 10.30
C GLY A 120 -4.16 -3.63 10.86
N ILE A 121 -3.61 -2.44 11.04
CA ILE A 121 -4.32 -1.24 11.50
C ILE A 121 -4.40 -0.24 10.36
N ALA A 122 -5.62 0.18 10.00
CA ALA A 122 -5.81 1.33 9.10
C ALA A 122 -5.67 2.62 9.90
N ALA A 123 -4.78 3.49 9.43
CA ALA A 123 -4.40 4.76 10.03
C ALA A 123 -3.89 5.73 8.97
N CYS A 124 -3.69 6.98 9.33
CA CYS A 124 -3.01 7.97 8.49
C CYS A 124 -1.55 8.11 8.93
N ALA A 125 -0.61 7.85 8.02
CA ALA A 125 0.83 7.97 8.26
C ALA A 125 1.35 9.36 7.83
N SER A 126 2.40 9.85 8.49
CA SER A 126 2.92 11.21 8.31
C SER A 126 3.66 11.39 6.98
N VAL A 127 3.35 12.50 6.28
CA VAL A 127 4.12 12.98 5.11
C VAL A 127 5.57 13.30 5.52
N ASP A 128 5.79 13.85 6.69
CA ASP A 128 7.13 14.18 7.17
C ASP A 128 7.96 12.94 7.45
N ASP A 129 7.35 11.85 7.93
CA ASP A 129 8.04 10.57 8.11
C ASP A 129 8.51 9.97 6.78
N TYR A 130 7.72 10.15 5.73
CA TYR A 130 8.14 9.77 4.37
C TYR A 130 9.31 10.62 3.89
N MET A 131 9.27 11.93 4.10
CA MET A 131 10.33 12.87 3.69
C MET A 131 11.63 12.67 4.48
N ASN A 132 11.52 12.35 5.77
CA ASN A 132 12.66 12.16 6.68
C ASN A 132 13.17 10.71 6.69
N ASN A 133 12.67 9.85 5.78
CA ASN A 133 13.07 8.46 5.67
C ASN A 133 12.85 7.62 6.96
N VAL A 134 11.87 7.99 7.77
CA VAL A 134 11.30 7.13 8.83
C VAL A 134 10.49 6.02 8.14
N ILE A 135 9.74 6.38 7.09
CA ILE A 135 9.08 5.43 6.19
C ILE A 135 10.07 5.04 5.10
N LYS A 136 10.56 3.80 5.18
CA LYS A 136 11.57 3.25 4.27
C LYS A 136 10.96 2.85 2.93
N LYS A 137 11.68 3.16 1.87
CA LYS A 137 11.34 2.88 0.48
C LYS A 137 12.33 1.88 -0.10
N HIS A 138 11.89 1.00 -0.98
CA HIS A 138 12.75 0.04 -1.67
C HIS A 138 12.53 0.02 -3.19
N GLU A 139 11.67 0.92 -3.70
CA GLU A 139 11.37 1.04 -5.11
C GLU A 139 11.32 2.50 -5.55
N ASN A 140 11.83 2.78 -6.75
CA ASN A 140 11.71 4.09 -7.38
C ASN A 140 10.36 4.20 -8.10
N THR A 141 9.71 5.35 -7.99
CA THR A 141 8.45 5.61 -8.68
C THR A 141 8.67 6.04 -10.14
N ARG A 142 7.69 5.71 -11.00
CA ARG A 142 7.65 6.19 -12.38
C ARG A 142 6.84 7.46 -12.45
N GLU A 143 7.40 8.51 -13.01
CA GLU A 143 6.81 9.85 -13.07
C GLU A 143 5.39 9.85 -13.68
N GLU A 144 5.17 9.13 -14.78
CA GLU A 144 3.86 9.06 -15.44
C GLU A 144 2.74 8.52 -14.52
N LYS A 145 3.00 7.39 -13.84
CA LYS A 145 2.04 6.81 -12.88
C LYS A 145 1.85 7.67 -11.64
N GLU A 146 2.89 8.37 -11.21
CA GLU A 146 2.82 9.28 -10.09
C GLU A 146 1.95 10.49 -10.43
N GLN A 147 2.12 11.10 -11.60
CA GLN A 147 1.31 12.24 -12.06
C GLN A 147 -0.18 11.90 -12.19
N ASP A 148 -0.51 10.70 -12.67
CA ASP A 148 -1.88 10.20 -12.69
C ASP A 148 -2.50 10.19 -11.29
N ARG A 149 -1.84 9.56 -10.33
CA ARG A 149 -2.35 9.47 -8.95
C ARG A 149 -2.35 10.80 -8.22
N ILE A 150 -1.40 11.71 -8.50
CA ILE A 150 -1.42 13.08 -7.98
C ILE A 150 -2.71 13.78 -8.42
N ARG A 151 -3.04 13.76 -9.72
CA ARG A 151 -4.27 14.38 -10.24
C ARG A 151 -5.51 13.78 -9.60
N HIS A 152 -5.57 12.46 -9.48
CA HIS A 152 -6.69 11.76 -8.88
C HIS A 152 -6.91 12.19 -7.42
N VAL A 153 -5.89 12.08 -6.56
CA VAL A 153 -5.98 12.46 -5.13
C VAL A 153 -6.29 13.95 -4.97
N ASP A 154 -5.66 14.81 -5.76
CA ASP A 154 -5.85 16.26 -5.66
C ASP A 154 -7.26 16.69 -6.10
N THR A 155 -7.79 16.11 -7.18
CA THR A 155 -9.14 16.41 -7.68
C THR A 155 -10.22 15.91 -6.74
N LEU A 156 -10.11 14.68 -6.24
CA LEU A 156 -11.09 14.13 -5.29
C LEU A 156 -10.98 14.76 -3.91
N SER A 157 -9.83 15.33 -3.59
CA SER A 157 -9.48 15.77 -2.22
C SER A 157 -9.63 14.64 -1.20
N ALA A 158 -9.40 13.40 -1.65
CA ALA A 158 -9.53 12.19 -0.87
C ALA A 158 -8.48 11.15 -1.31
N GLN A 159 -8.09 10.29 -0.40
CA GLN A 159 -7.19 9.16 -0.68
C GLN A 159 -8.01 7.90 -0.83
N THR A 160 -8.00 7.33 -2.02
CA THR A 160 -8.87 6.23 -2.44
C THR A 160 -8.24 4.85 -2.28
N GLY A 161 -6.94 4.77 -2.10
CA GLY A 161 -6.23 3.51 -1.96
C GLY A 161 -5.22 3.55 -0.80
N PRO A 162 -5.44 2.77 0.27
CA PRO A 162 -4.49 2.73 1.39
C PRO A 162 -3.13 2.20 0.94
N ILE A 163 -2.08 2.76 1.53
CA ILE A 163 -0.70 2.30 1.33
C ILE A 163 -0.44 1.14 2.29
N PHE A 164 0.15 0.06 1.78
CA PHE A 164 0.52 -1.07 2.60
C PHE A 164 1.87 -0.81 3.27
N LEU A 165 1.84 -0.61 4.59
CA LEU A 165 3.02 -0.42 5.42
C LEU A 165 3.27 -1.62 6.31
N ALA A 166 4.53 -1.86 6.63
CA ALA A 166 4.97 -2.87 7.58
C ALA A 166 5.71 -2.22 8.75
N TYR A 167 5.54 -2.76 9.96
CA TYR A 167 6.25 -2.31 11.14
C TYR A 167 6.72 -3.51 11.99
N ARG A 168 7.73 -3.30 12.81
CA ARG A 168 8.19 -4.34 13.76
C ARG A 168 7.14 -4.57 14.84
N SER A 169 6.66 -5.79 14.93
CA SER A 169 5.58 -6.20 15.83
C SER A 169 5.78 -5.69 17.27
N LYS A 170 4.72 -5.19 17.89
CA LYS A 170 4.68 -4.68 19.25
C LYS A 170 3.55 -5.35 20.03
N LYS A 171 3.93 -5.92 21.18
CA LYS A 171 2.97 -6.64 22.03
C LYS A 171 1.81 -5.75 22.46
N GLU A 172 2.07 -4.49 22.80
CA GLU A 172 1.06 -3.53 23.25
C GLU A 172 -0.01 -3.28 22.19
N ILE A 173 0.39 -3.21 20.92
CA ILE A 173 -0.52 -3.05 19.78
C ILE A 173 -1.31 -4.34 19.57
N ASN A 174 -0.62 -5.48 19.55
CA ASN A 174 -1.23 -6.79 19.32
C ASN A 174 -2.27 -7.14 20.40
N ASP A 175 -2.00 -6.79 21.67
CA ASP A 175 -2.94 -7.01 22.78
C ASP A 175 -4.24 -6.21 22.58
N ILE A 176 -4.16 -4.95 22.14
CA ILE A 176 -5.34 -4.12 21.84
C ILE A 176 -6.11 -4.71 20.66
N VAL A 177 -5.42 -5.03 19.56
CA VAL A 177 -6.02 -5.61 18.36
C VAL A 177 -6.75 -6.92 18.69
N SER A 178 -6.09 -7.84 19.40
CA SER A 178 -6.68 -9.13 19.78
C SER A 178 -7.92 -8.94 20.66
N ARG A 179 -7.84 -8.07 21.66
CA ARG A 179 -8.97 -7.79 22.54
C ARG A 179 -10.18 -7.23 21.80
N VAL A 180 -9.98 -6.25 20.93
CA VAL A 180 -11.08 -5.66 20.14
C VAL A 180 -11.70 -6.71 19.22
N MET A 181 -10.89 -7.52 18.54
CA MET A 181 -11.40 -8.60 17.68
C MET A 181 -12.19 -9.68 18.43
N GLU A 182 -11.86 -9.93 19.71
CA GLU A 182 -12.55 -10.93 20.54
C GLU A 182 -13.85 -10.39 21.18
N GLN A 183 -13.87 -9.10 21.52
CA GLN A 183 -14.96 -8.52 22.32
C GLN A 183 -15.99 -7.77 21.49
N ASP A 184 -15.59 -7.22 20.36
CA ASP A 184 -16.43 -6.36 19.53
C ASP A 184 -16.95 -7.09 18.30
N LYS A 185 -18.14 -6.68 17.86
CA LYS A 185 -18.66 -7.15 16.56
C LYS A 185 -17.92 -6.44 15.43
N PRO A 186 -17.58 -7.16 14.35
CA PRO A 186 -16.99 -6.53 13.19
C PRO A 186 -17.97 -5.53 12.55
N LEU A 187 -17.38 -4.47 12.01
CA LEU A 187 -18.08 -3.48 11.19
C LEU A 187 -18.42 -4.06 9.82
N TYR A 188 -17.49 -4.81 9.25
CA TYR A 188 -17.65 -5.59 8.01
C TYR A 188 -17.13 -6.99 8.21
N ASP A 189 -17.77 -7.95 7.55
CA ASP A 189 -17.31 -9.35 7.48
C ASP A 189 -17.92 -9.98 6.22
N PHE A 190 -17.11 -10.14 5.18
CA PHE A 190 -17.54 -10.72 3.91
C PHE A 190 -16.39 -11.41 3.19
N THR A 191 -16.72 -12.32 2.28
CA THR A 191 -15.76 -12.96 1.39
C THR A 191 -15.93 -12.39 -0.02
N ALA A 192 -14.86 -11.85 -0.58
CA ALA A 192 -14.84 -11.29 -1.92
C ALA A 192 -14.83 -12.38 -3.01
N VAL A 193 -15.00 -11.98 -4.26
CA VAL A 193 -15.09 -12.90 -5.42
C VAL A 193 -13.83 -13.73 -5.67
N ASP A 194 -12.68 -13.26 -5.18
CA ASP A 194 -11.40 -13.93 -5.21
C ASP A 194 -11.19 -14.96 -4.09
N GLY A 195 -12.21 -15.15 -3.22
CA GLY A 195 -12.18 -16.08 -2.10
C GLY A 195 -11.47 -15.53 -0.85
N ILE A 196 -11.01 -14.29 -0.86
CA ILE A 196 -10.39 -13.65 0.31
C ILE A 196 -11.50 -13.13 1.24
N THR A 197 -11.41 -13.48 2.52
CA THR A 197 -12.31 -12.94 3.53
C THR A 197 -11.74 -11.64 4.11
N HIS A 198 -12.58 -10.61 4.15
CA HIS A 198 -12.27 -9.29 4.66
C HIS A 198 -13.09 -9.03 5.91
N THR A 199 -12.43 -8.71 7.02
CA THR A 199 -13.12 -8.38 8.27
C THR A 199 -12.54 -7.07 8.82
N VAL A 200 -13.41 -6.16 9.24
CA VAL A 200 -13.01 -4.85 9.77
C VAL A 200 -13.67 -4.60 11.12
N TRP A 201 -12.89 -4.10 12.09
CA TRP A 201 -13.38 -3.60 13.38
C TRP A 201 -12.98 -2.14 13.56
N LYS A 202 -13.72 -1.42 14.39
CA LYS A 202 -13.44 -0.02 14.71
C LYS A 202 -12.79 0.08 16.10
N ILE A 203 -11.68 0.78 16.23
CA ILE A 203 -11.07 1.13 17.50
C ILE A 203 -11.43 2.58 17.80
N ALA A 204 -12.47 2.79 18.63
CA ALA A 204 -12.98 4.11 18.96
C ALA A 204 -12.78 4.47 20.45
N GLU A 205 -12.41 3.50 21.29
CA GLU A 205 -12.16 3.78 22.71
C GLU A 205 -10.93 4.68 22.84
N LYS A 206 -11.10 5.85 23.48
CA LYS A 206 -10.05 6.88 23.55
C LYS A 206 -8.74 6.38 24.15
N SER A 207 -8.83 5.52 25.16
CA SER A 207 -7.65 4.92 25.78
C SER A 207 -6.85 4.05 24.81
N ASP A 208 -7.53 3.29 23.95
CA ASP A 208 -6.89 2.43 22.95
C ASP A 208 -6.27 3.26 21.82
N VAL A 209 -6.98 4.27 21.36
CA VAL A 209 -6.47 5.22 20.35
C VAL A 209 -5.17 5.87 20.84
N GLU A 210 -5.15 6.39 22.07
CA GLU A 210 -3.96 7.01 22.64
C GLU A 210 -2.82 5.99 22.88
N ASN A 211 -3.14 4.77 23.31
CA ASN A 211 -2.14 3.73 23.54
C ASN A 211 -1.50 3.26 22.24
N ILE A 212 -2.28 3.08 21.16
CA ILE A 212 -1.74 2.76 19.82
C ILE A 212 -0.82 3.88 19.34
N LYS A 213 -1.25 5.13 19.42
CA LYS A 213 -0.43 6.28 19.04
C LYS A 213 0.91 6.28 19.77
N LYS A 214 0.90 6.17 21.12
CA LYS A 214 2.12 6.10 21.93
C LYS A 214 3.00 4.89 21.62
N ALA A 215 2.40 3.74 21.29
CA ALA A 215 3.17 2.56 20.92
C ALA A 215 3.91 2.77 19.59
N PHE A 216 3.31 3.47 18.62
CA PHE A 216 3.98 3.82 17.36
C PHE A 216 5.10 4.85 17.54
N GLU A 217 4.99 5.78 18.47
CA GLU A 217 6.09 6.70 18.84
C GLU A 217 7.36 5.95 19.28
N ASN A 218 7.23 4.70 19.72
CA ASN A 218 8.36 3.83 20.06
C ASN A 218 8.83 2.93 18.92
N ILE A 219 8.31 3.13 17.70
CA ILE A 219 8.71 2.45 16.46
C ILE A 219 9.58 3.43 15.69
N GLY A 220 10.86 3.10 15.51
CA GLY A 220 11.83 4.01 14.86
C GLY A 220 11.70 4.04 13.35
N GLU A 221 11.20 2.97 12.74
CA GLU A 221 11.10 2.83 11.28
C GLU A 221 9.88 2.00 10.90
N ILE A 222 9.22 2.41 9.82
CA ILE A 222 8.18 1.63 9.12
C ILE A 222 8.58 1.50 7.64
N TYR A 223 8.00 0.53 6.94
CA TYR A 223 8.46 0.14 5.62
C TYR A 223 7.29 0.10 4.66
N ILE A 224 7.43 0.66 3.45
CA ILE A 224 6.43 0.48 2.41
C ILE A 224 6.56 -0.95 1.89
N ALA A 225 5.53 -1.76 2.08
CA ALA A 225 5.45 -3.10 1.52
C ALA A 225 4.86 -3.08 0.10
N ASP A 226 3.84 -2.23 -0.13
CA ASP A 226 3.25 -1.97 -1.44
C ASP A 226 2.66 -0.56 -1.52
N GLY A 227 2.55 -0.03 -2.74
CA GLY A 227 1.94 1.27 -3.02
C GLY A 227 2.91 2.45 -3.04
N HIS A 228 4.15 2.27 -3.49
CA HIS A 228 5.15 3.35 -3.61
C HIS A 228 4.63 4.55 -4.43
N HIS A 229 3.95 4.31 -5.57
CA HIS A 229 3.36 5.37 -6.37
C HIS A 229 2.24 6.11 -5.62
N ARG A 230 1.37 5.39 -4.89
CA ARG A 230 0.32 5.98 -4.06
C ARG A 230 0.90 6.83 -2.94
N ALA A 231 1.95 6.33 -2.26
CA ALA A 231 2.64 7.09 -1.22
C ALA A 231 3.29 8.37 -1.76
N ALA A 232 4.08 8.27 -2.84
CA ALA A 232 4.71 9.41 -3.48
C ALA A 232 3.69 10.46 -3.92
N SER A 233 2.58 10.03 -4.54
CA SER A 233 1.52 10.92 -4.99
C SER A 233 0.83 11.64 -3.83
N ALA A 234 0.48 10.94 -2.75
CA ALA A 234 -0.12 11.53 -1.56
C ALA A 234 0.82 12.56 -0.91
N VAL A 235 2.11 12.25 -0.83
CA VAL A 235 3.13 13.18 -0.32
C VAL A 235 3.24 14.42 -1.19
N ASN A 236 3.27 14.27 -2.52
CA ASN A 236 3.35 15.41 -3.44
C ASN A 236 2.11 16.32 -3.36
N VAL A 237 0.92 15.75 -3.22
CA VAL A 237 -0.31 16.53 -2.96
C VAL A 237 -0.22 17.25 -1.62
N GLY A 238 0.24 16.59 -0.56
CA GLY A 238 0.46 17.21 0.74
C GLY A 238 1.42 18.41 0.67
N LEU A 239 2.57 18.23 0.02
CA LEU A 239 3.57 19.29 -0.19
C LEU A 239 3.02 20.46 -1.04
N LYS A 240 2.22 20.16 -2.07
CA LYS A 240 1.51 21.18 -2.86
C LYS A 240 0.57 22.01 -1.95
N ARG A 241 -0.28 21.34 -1.16
CA ARG A 241 -1.23 22.00 -0.27
C ARG A 241 -0.56 22.80 0.85
N ARG A 242 0.60 22.35 1.36
CA ARG A 242 1.42 23.14 2.28
C ARG A 242 1.86 24.47 1.65
N LYS A 243 2.25 24.47 0.37
CA LYS A 243 2.63 25.70 -0.35
C LYS A 243 1.45 26.63 -0.58
N GLU A 244 0.26 26.08 -0.83
CA GLU A 244 -0.98 26.82 -1.02
C GLU A 244 -1.52 27.37 0.31
N ASN A 245 -1.16 26.77 1.44
CA ASN A 245 -1.59 27.14 2.79
C ASN A 245 -0.37 27.40 3.71
N PRO A 246 0.37 28.50 3.52
CA PRO A 246 1.64 28.74 4.23
C PRO A 246 1.49 28.91 5.76
N GLY A 247 0.26 29.01 6.26
CA GLY A 247 -0.08 29.06 7.68
C GLY A 247 -0.49 27.72 8.28
N TYR A 248 -0.25 26.60 7.61
CA TYR A 248 -0.60 25.27 8.14
C TYR A 248 0.12 24.98 9.46
N GLU A 249 -0.56 24.26 10.36
CA GLU A 249 -0.06 23.94 11.72
C GLU A 249 0.51 22.51 11.84
N GLY A 250 0.36 21.68 10.80
CA GLY A 250 0.82 20.29 10.76
C GLY A 250 -0.23 19.27 11.19
N THR A 251 -1.41 19.71 11.61
CA THR A 251 -2.53 18.85 12.02
C THR A 251 -3.52 18.57 10.89
N GLU A 252 -3.44 19.32 9.79
CA GLU A 252 -4.32 19.20 8.66
C GLU A 252 -4.19 17.86 7.95
N GLU A 253 -5.29 17.35 7.39
CA GLU A 253 -5.38 16.04 6.75
C GLU A 253 -4.36 15.82 5.62
N PHE A 254 -4.01 16.89 4.88
CA PHE A 254 -3.02 16.81 3.80
C PHE A 254 -1.56 16.55 4.29
N ASN A 255 -1.31 16.60 5.60
CA ASN A 255 -0.03 16.23 6.19
C ASN A 255 0.10 14.72 6.45
N TYR A 256 -0.92 13.95 6.12
CA TYR A 256 -0.99 12.53 6.36
C TYR A 256 -1.51 11.79 5.13
N PHE A 257 -1.26 10.49 5.06
CA PHE A 257 -1.78 9.64 4.01
C PHE A 257 -2.32 8.31 4.55
N LEU A 258 -3.43 7.86 3.95
CA LEU A 258 -4.13 6.65 4.34
C LEU A 258 -3.25 5.41 4.14
N SER A 259 -3.15 4.60 5.17
CA SER A 259 -2.33 3.39 5.18
C SER A 259 -3.01 2.25 5.93
N VAL A 260 -2.62 1.02 5.61
CA VAL A 260 -2.83 -0.14 6.47
C VAL A 260 -1.46 -0.66 6.90
N LEU A 261 -1.22 -0.67 8.20
CA LEU A 261 0.05 -1.06 8.80
C LEU A 261 -0.06 -2.47 9.37
N PHE A 262 0.77 -3.39 8.86
CA PHE A 262 0.80 -4.77 9.31
C PHE A 262 2.07 -5.05 10.12
N PRO A 263 1.98 -5.80 11.24
CA PRO A 263 3.17 -6.24 11.95
C PRO A 263 3.94 -7.27 11.12
N ASP A 264 5.26 -7.21 11.16
CA ASP A 264 6.16 -8.00 10.32
C ASP A 264 6.04 -9.52 10.53
N ASP A 265 5.67 -9.95 11.73
CA ASP A 265 5.46 -11.36 12.08
C ASP A 265 4.20 -11.98 11.43
N GLN A 266 3.30 -11.17 10.87
CA GLN A 266 2.13 -11.63 10.13
C GLN A 266 2.32 -11.55 8.60
N LEU A 267 3.41 -11.00 8.13
CA LEU A 267 3.68 -10.89 6.71
C LEU A 267 4.27 -12.20 6.15
N MET A 268 4.00 -12.44 4.88
CA MET A 268 4.56 -13.54 4.12
C MET A 268 5.14 -12.98 2.83
N ILE A 269 6.41 -13.29 2.59
CA ILE A 269 7.03 -12.99 1.30
C ILE A 269 6.59 -14.05 0.32
N MET A 270 5.90 -13.63 -0.73
CA MET A 270 5.48 -14.50 -1.82
C MET A 270 6.52 -14.48 -2.94
N ASP A 271 6.57 -15.56 -3.73
CA ASP A 271 7.44 -15.62 -4.89
C ASP A 271 7.05 -14.54 -5.91
N TYR A 272 8.03 -13.81 -6.38
CA TYR A 272 7.86 -12.87 -7.47
C TYR A 272 8.48 -13.45 -8.75
N ASN A 273 7.76 -14.34 -9.39
CA ASN A 273 8.23 -15.06 -10.57
C ASN A 273 8.42 -14.12 -11.78
N ARG A 274 9.50 -14.35 -12.53
CA ARG A 274 9.82 -13.67 -13.77
C ARG A 274 9.77 -14.67 -14.93
N SER A 275 9.02 -14.33 -15.95
CA SER A 275 9.07 -15.05 -17.22
C SER A 275 10.02 -14.31 -18.17
N VAL A 276 11.00 -15.03 -18.69
CA VAL A 276 11.97 -14.52 -19.66
C VAL A 276 11.52 -14.93 -21.06
N ARG A 277 11.46 -13.99 -21.98
CA ARG A 277 10.91 -14.21 -23.33
C ARG A 277 11.81 -15.10 -24.17
N ASP A 278 13.11 -14.87 -24.10
CA ASP A 278 14.13 -15.60 -24.85
C ASP A 278 15.50 -15.53 -24.14
N LEU A 279 16.48 -16.24 -24.63
CA LEU A 279 17.84 -16.27 -24.08
C LEU A 279 18.76 -15.21 -24.68
N ASN A 280 18.21 -14.16 -25.28
CA ASN A 280 18.96 -13.06 -25.92
C ASN A 280 19.95 -13.54 -27.00
N GLY A 281 19.52 -14.50 -27.81
CA GLY A 281 20.32 -15.08 -28.90
C GLY A 281 21.35 -16.12 -28.48
N LEU A 282 21.42 -16.47 -27.20
CA LEU A 282 22.30 -17.53 -26.70
C LEU A 282 21.65 -18.91 -26.88
N THR A 283 22.49 -19.93 -27.10
CA THR A 283 22.08 -21.31 -26.88
C THR A 283 21.92 -21.60 -25.39
N GLU A 284 21.23 -22.68 -25.04
CA GLU A 284 21.09 -23.09 -23.62
C GLU A 284 22.45 -23.32 -22.94
N ASP A 285 23.39 -23.96 -23.63
CA ASP A 285 24.72 -24.21 -23.10
C ASP A 285 25.51 -22.91 -22.84
N GLU A 286 25.40 -21.94 -23.75
CA GLU A 286 26.03 -20.64 -23.57
C GLU A 286 25.41 -19.85 -22.44
N PHE A 287 24.09 -19.92 -22.32
CA PHE A 287 23.33 -19.30 -21.22
C PHE A 287 23.72 -19.91 -19.86
N MET A 288 23.76 -21.24 -19.77
CA MET A 288 24.15 -21.93 -18.54
C MET A 288 25.59 -21.60 -18.13
N LYS A 289 26.54 -21.55 -19.07
CA LYS A 289 27.93 -21.12 -18.80
C LYS A 289 28.00 -19.71 -18.22
N LYS A 290 27.20 -18.77 -18.75
CA LYS A 290 27.13 -17.41 -18.19
C LYS A 290 26.57 -17.37 -16.80
N ILE A 291 25.59 -18.21 -16.49
CA ILE A 291 25.05 -18.32 -15.11
C ILE A 291 26.13 -18.89 -14.19
N GLU A 292 26.88 -19.91 -14.62
CA GLU A 292 27.99 -20.51 -13.84
C GLU A 292 29.10 -19.52 -13.47
N GLU A 293 29.26 -18.43 -14.21
CA GLU A 293 30.19 -17.35 -13.84
C GLU A 293 29.85 -16.74 -12.47
N HIS A 294 28.55 -16.63 -12.15
CA HIS A 294 28.05 -15.89 -11.00
C HIS A 294 27.30 -16.73 -9.97
N PHE A 295 26.86 -17.93 -10.36
CA PHE A 295 26.06 -18.82 -9.51
C PHE A 295 26.62 -20.23 -9.51
N ASP A 296 26.50 -20.91 -8.40
CA ASP A 296 26.58 -22.36 -8.33
C ASP A 296 25.23 -22.94 -8.74
N ILE A 297 25.23 -23.96 -9.63
CA ILE A 297 24.04 -24.54 -10.22
C ILE A 297 23.83 -25.95 -9.69
N GLU A 298 22.64 -26.20 -9.11
CA GLU A 298 22.18 -27.52 -8.70
C GLU A 298 20.97 -27.91 -9.55
N SER A 299 20.99 -29.09 -10.17
CA SER A 299 19.86 -29.66 -10.89
C SER A 299 18.82 -30.20 -9.90
N LEU A 300 17.53 -29.91 -10.10
CA LEU A 300 16.44 -30.35 -9.25
C LEU A 300 15.53 -31.32 -10.02
N GLU A 301 14.92 -32.26 -9.33
CA GLU A 301 13.91 -33.17 -9.89
C GLU A 301 12.55 -32.50 -10.05
N GLU A 302 12.24 -31.52 -9.17
CA GLU A 302 10.99 -30.77 -9.15
C GLU A 302 11.21 -29.32 -8.74
N ALA A 303 10.17 -28.49 -8.87
CA ALA A 303 10.17 -27.10 -8.43
C ALA A 303 10.45 -27.01 -6.92
N LYS A 304 11.39 -26.15 -6.52
CA LYS A 304 11.74 -25.93 -5.11
C LYS A 304 11.83 -24.43 -4.82
N HIS A 305 11.19 -23.99 -3.75
CA HIS A 305 11.31 -22.60 -3.31
C HIS A 305 12.70 -22.30 -2.77
N PRO A 306 13.28 -21.13 -3.08
CA PRO A 306 14.50 -20.65 -2.42
C PRO A 306 14.29 -20.53 -0.91
N ASP A 307 15.23 -21.02 -0.13
CA ASP A 307 15.16 -21.08 1.34
C ASP A 307 15.91 -19.93 2.03
N LYS A 308 16.68 -19.12 1.26
CA LYS A 308 17.45 -17.99 1.79
C LYS A 308 17.82 -16.98 0.70
N LYS A 309 18.21 -15.77 1.14
CA LYS A 309 18.76 -14.73 0.26
C LYS A 309 19.94 -15.27 -0.57
N GLY A 310 20.00 -14.86 -1.84
CA GLY A 310 21.03 -15.27 -2.79
C GLY A 310 20.74 -16.58 -3.50
N LYS A 311 19.59 -17.23 -3.27
CA LYS A 311 19.12 -18.36 -4.06
C LYS A 311 17.99 -17.96 -5.00
N VAL A 312 17.96 -18.57 -6.19
CA VAL A 312 16.93 -18.39 -7.21
C VAL A 312 16.60 -19.76 -7.79
N SER A 313 15.31 -20.09 -7.86
CA SER A 313 14.85 -21.27 -8.60
C SER A 313 14.64 -20.90 -10.07
N MET A 314 15.17 -21.69 -10.99
CA MET A 314 15.08 -21.47 -12.43
C MET A 314 14.49 -22.67 -13.12
N TYR A 315 13.55 -22.44 -14.04
CA TYR A 315 13.03 -23.46 -14.97
C TYR A 315 13.52 -23.14 -16.38
N LEU A 316 14.21 -24.08 -16.98
CA LEU A 316 14.73 -23.97 -18.35
C LEU A 316 14.58 -25.30 -19.09
N SER A 317 13.92 -25.27 -20.25
CA SER A 317 13.77 -26.42 -21.17
C SER A 317 13.33 -27.73 -20.51
N GLY A 318 12.33 -27.66 -19.63
CA GLY A 318 11.77 -28.84 -18.96
C GLY A 318 12.51 -29.29 -17.71
N LYS A 319 13.52 -28.53 -17.26
CA LYS A 319 14.34 -28.86 -16.07
C LYS A 319 14.29 -27.74 -15.04
N TRP A 320 14.36 -28.14 -13.79
CA TRP A 320 14.48 -27.22 -12.66
C TRP A 320 15.92 -27.13 -12.16
N TYR A 321 16.32 -25.95 -11.73
CA TYR A 321 17.63 -25.66 -11.19
C TYR A 321 17.50 -24.78 -9.95
N MET A 322 18.36 -25.00 -8.95
CA MET A 322 18.62 -24.05 -7.88
C MET A 322 19.94 -23.33 -8.16
N LEU A 323 19.86 -22.03 -8.27
CA LEU A 323 21.01 -21.15 -8.46
C LEU A 323 21.38 -20.54 -7.10
N THR A 324 22.63 -20.69 -6.68
CA THR A 324 23.15 -20.06 -5.45
C THR A 324 24.18 -19.01 -5.85
N ALA A 325 23.91 -17.76 -5.52
CA ALA A 325 24.79 -16.63 -5.84
C ALA A 325 26.16 -16.81 -5.15
N LYS A 326 27.24 -16.60 -5.89
CA LYS A 326 28.61 -16.56 -5.36
C LYS A 326 28.80 -15.32 -4.48
N GLU A 327 29.79 -15.34 -3.60
CA GLU A 327 30.04 -14.27 -2.62
C GLU A 327 30.16 -12.88 -3.24
N GLU A 328 30.75 -12.80 -4.44
CA GLU A 328 30.92 -11.52 -5.18
C GLU A 328 29.59 -10.82 -5.46
N LEU A 329 28.50 -11.58 -5.74
CA LEU A 329 27.17 -11.02 -5.95
C LEU A 329 26.46 -10.63 -4.65
N LEU A 330 26.77 -11.33 -3.56
CA LEU A 330 26.13 -11.06 -2.25
C LEU A 330 26.66 -9.78 -1.58
N ASN A 331 27.84 -9.32 -2.01
CA ASN A 331 28.55 -8.15 -1.47
C ASN A 331 28.38 -6.89 -2.32
N ILE A 332 27.57 -6.92 -3.39
CA ILE A 332 27.24 -5.72 -4.16
C ILE A 332 26.30 -4.88 -3.29
N THR A 333 26.81 -3.75 -2.81
CA THR A 333 26.01 -2.67 -2.22
C THR A 333 25.69 -1.68 -3.32
N ASP A 334 24.40 -1.41 -3.54
CA ASP A 334 23.93 -0.33 -4.41
C ASP A 334 24.41 1.05 -3.91
#